data_1a4b8d60cead7094359be2c82cd0437c
#
_entry.id   1a4b8d60cead7094359be2c82cd0437c
#
_cell.length_a   1.000
_cell.length_b   1.000
_cell.length_c   1.000
_cell.angle_alpha   90.00
_cell.angle_beta   90.00
_cell.angle_gamma   90.00
#
_symmetry.space_group_name_H-M   'P 1'
#
loop_
_entity.id
_entity.type
_entity.pdbx_description
1 polymer ?
#
loop_
_entity_poly.entity_id
_entity_poly.type
_entity_poly.pdbx_seq_one_letter_code
_entity_poly.pdbx_strand_id
1 'polypeptide(L)'
;VMGSFSSRMASTMKLWKELLSGDDRNQVNEAIRKQYDIIYGRWPSSFNEIILFVDENNEIDDMTLYALGLKSEEEMKKLMEAAVNGKTIDYEIRKWSYEEICNMSFRTILNSDCYTYDEKTGTYTDLRDTEAGLKYLYDNGLELRVVGIARPSEDSVASVTRSWIGYTGELTRYIIERANSSEAVKAQKDDPSTDVFTGLPFKDEDGNVTISEKAAYFKDYISSLDAEDKASAYIKIMSIPSEEAVGQFVANTLSGMSRADIEASLIPALAQQTGMDAETIEGYISAMSDEELKEVFAQGLARQYKEQYAAQVKKQMSTMTTEQLAYAMDMALTQYTDDECADYYDKILEFSDSTYEENLKKLGCIDLDDPASINLYASSFANKEVIEDAIAEYNESIDDLSEIKYTD
;
A
#
# COMPACT_ATOMS: atom_id res chain seq x y z
N VAL A 1 -15.68 3.50 3.88
CA VAL A 1 -14.74 3.48 2.76
C VAL A 1 -14.81 4.85 2.10
N MET A 2 -14.13 5.82 2.64
CA MET A 2 -13.89 7.08 1.91
C MET A 2 -12.97 6.74 0.75
N GLY A 3 -13.51 6.82 -0.45
CA GLY A 3 -12.88 6.32 -1.66
C GLY A 3 -11.53 6.96 -1.93
N SER A 4 -10.68 6.21 -2.61
CA SER A 4 -9.33 6.55 -3.08
C SER A 4 -9.22 7.91 -3.83
N PHE A 5 -10.34 8.51 -4.20
CA PHE A 5 -10.42 9.80 -4.89
C PHE A 5 -10.22 10.98 -3.93
N SER A 6 -10.86 10.94 -2.74
CA SER A 6 -10.76 12.01 -1.75
C SER A 6 -9.36 12.10 -1.11
N SER A 7 -8.72 10.97 -0.84
CA SER A 7 -7.38 10.95 -0.25
C SER A 7 -6.30 11.44 -1.24
N ARG A 8 -6.42 11.11 -2.53
CA ARG A 8 -5.50 11.61 -3.57
C ARG A 8 -5.62 13.13 -3.78
N MET A 9 -6.83 13.69 -3.76
CA MET A 9 -7.01 15.14 -3.91
C MET A 9 -6.55 15.92 -2.68
N ALA A 10 -6.87 15.45 -1.48
CA ALA A 10 -6.44 16.10 -0.24
C ALA A 10 -4.90 16.12 -0.11
N SER A 11 -4.21 15.06 -0.51
CA SER A 11 -2.75 15.00 -0.51
C SER A 11 -2.11 15.91 -1.57
N THR A 12 -2.75 16.06 -2.74
CA THR A 12 -2.24 16.91 -3.83
C THR A 12 -2.40 18.41 -3.52
N MET A 13 -3.40 18.79 -2.72
CA MET A 13 -3.70 20.19 -2.43
C MET A 13 -3.05 20.74 -1.16
N LYS A 14 -2.36 19.91 -0.36
CA LYS A 14 -1.68 20.32 0.89
C LYS A 14 -2.56 21.22 1.78
N LEU A 15 -3.82 20.80 2.01
CA LEU A 15 -4.76 21.55 2.84
C LEU A 15 -4.38 21.57 4.32
N TRP A 16 -3.74 20.50 4.79
CA TRP A 16 -3.16 20.40 6.11
C TRP A 16 -1.67 20.68 6.03
N LYS A 17 -1.18 21.67 6.76
CA LYS A 17 0.22 22.09 6.72
C LYS A 17 0.80 22.17 8.11
N GLU A 18 1.98 21.61 8.27
CA GLU A 18 2.78 21.86 9.46
C GLU A 18 3.26 23.29 9.46
N LEU A 19 3.04 23.96 10.58
CA LEU A 19 3.52 25.33 10.82
C LEU A 19 5.00 25.27 11.17
N LEU A 20 5.77 26.18 10.59
CA LEU A 20 7.17 26.34 10.98
C LEU A 20 7.26 26.52 12.50
N SER A 21 8.03 25.66 13.16
CA SER A 21 8.20 25.67 14.60
C SER A 21 9.01 26.87 15.06
N GLY A 22 8.70 27.38 16.26
CA GLY A 22 9.50 28.35 16.99
C GLY A 22 10.63 27.69 17.78
N ASP A 23 10.89 28.16 18.98
CA ASP A 23 11.95 27.62 19.85
C ASP A 23 11.63 26.19 20.34
N ASP A 24 10.37 25.85 20.41
CA ASP A 24 9.91 24.48 20.59
C ASP A 24 8.84 24.12 19.54
N ARG A 25 8.54 22.82 19.42
CA ARG A 25 7.63 22.30 18.36
C ARG A 25 6.15 22.65 18.58
N ASN A 26 5.76 23.04 19.78
CA ASN A 26 4.41 23.54 20.07
C ASN A 26 4.23 25.01 19.70
N GLN A 27 5.33 25.74 19.56
CA GLN A 27 5.26 27.16 19.25
C GLN A 27 5.35 27.39 17.75
N VAL A 28 4.55 28.32 17.27
CA VAL A 28 4.59 28.80 15.89
C VAL A 28 5.69 29.85 15.75
N ASN A 29 6.53 29.72 14.75
CA ASN A 29 7.63 30.63 14.47
C ASN A 29 7.16 32.08 14.29
N GLU A 30 7.97 33.02 14.76
CA GLU A 30 7.66 34.45 14.61
C GLU A 30 7.52 34.91 13.16
N ALA A 31 8.24 34.29 12.23
CA ALA A 31 8.14 34.60 10.81
C ALA A 31 6.71 34.33 10.27
N ILE A 32 6.08 33.24 10.73
CA ILE A 32 4.68 32.95 10.41
C ILE A 32 3.75 33.95 11.12
N ARG A 33 3.98 34.18 12.41
CA ARG A 33 3.14 35.11 13.21
C ARG A 33 3.11 36.55 12.67
N LYS A 34 4.18 36.96 11.99
CA LYS A 34 4.25 38.29 11.35
C LYS A 34 3.50 38.39 10.03
N GLN A 35 3.27 37.22 9.37
CA GLN A 35 2.57 37.19 8.09
C GLN A 35 1.05 37.06 8.21
N TYR A 36 0.55 36.71 9.41
CA TYR A 36 -0.86 36.44 9.64
C TYR A 36 -1.36 37.08 10.92
N ASP A 37 -2.53 37.68 10.85
CA ASP A 37 -3.25 38.26 12.00
C ASP A 37 -4.26 37.25 12.55
N ILE A 38 -4.28 37.06 13.86
CA ILE A 38 -5.35 36.30 14.52
C ILE A 38 -6.59 37.14 14.54
N ILE A 39 -7.62 36.72 13.83
CA ILE A 39 -8.92 37.40 13.80
C ILE A 39 -9.88 36.89 14.88
N TYR A 40 -9.65 35.68 15.36
CA TYR A 40 -10.39 35.07 16.46
C TYR A 40 -9.56 34.00 17.16
N GLY A 41 -9.71 33.86 18.49
CA GLY A 41 -9.01 32.85 19.27
C GLY A 41 -7.52 33.15 19.49
N ARG A 42 -6.66 32.16 19.30
CA ARG A 42 -5.21 32.25 19.55
C ARG A 42 -4.40 31.30 18.66
N TRP A 43 -3.10 31.49 18.65
CA TRP A 43 -2.17 30.50 18.06
C TRP A 43 -2.21 29.18 18.83
N PRO A 44 -2.01 28.02 18.13
CA PRO A 44 -1.82 26.73 18.77
C PRO A 44 -0.64 26.76 19.76
N SER A 45 -0.79 26.07 20.87
CA SER A 45 0.22 25.92 21.92
C SER A 45 0.32 24.49 22.47
N SER A 46 -0.41 23.55 21.89
CA SER A 46 -0.42 22.13 22.23
C SER A 46 -0.48 21.29 20.95
N PHE A 47 0.03 20.07 21.02
CA PHE A 47 0.10 19.17 19.87
C PHE A 47 -1.27 18.85 19.23
N ASN A 48 -2.34 18.89 20.00
CA ASN A 48 -3.69 18.60 19.53
C ASN A 48 -4.53 19.84 19.19
N GLU A 49 -3.87 20.99 19.03
CA GLU A 49 -4.50 22.24 18.63
C GLU A 49 -4.16 22.59 17.18
N ILE A 50 -5.18 23.03 16.44
CA ILE A 50 -5.07 23.43 15.05
C ILE A 50 -5.62 24.83 14.85
N ILE A 51 -5.21 25.47 13.76
CA ILE A 51 -5.65 26.83 13.41
C ILE A 51 -6.13 26.86 11.95
N LEU A 52 -7.23 27.55 11.69
CA LEU A 52 -7.75 27.76 10.34
C LEU A 52 -7.18 29.05 9.76
N PHE A 53 -6.63 28.98 8.57
CA PHE A 53 -6.23 30.13 7.77
C PHE A 53 -7.31 30.40 6.72
N VAL A 54 -7.84 31.61 6.71
CA VAL A 54 -8.81 32.10 5.74
C VAL A 54 -8.13 33.07 4.77
N ASP A 55 -8.79 33.42 3.68
CA ASP A 55 -8.29 34.44 2.76
C ASP A 55 -8.42 35.86 3.32
N GLU A 56 -8.03 36.87 2.54
CA GLU A 56 -8.11 38.30 2.91
C GLU A 56 -9.54 38.78 3.16
N ASN A 57 -10.54 38.11 2.59
CA ASN A 57 -11.97 38.44 2.74
C ASN A 57 -12.65 37.65 3.86
N ASN A 58 -11.91 36.86 4.64
CA ASN A 58 -12.40 35.93 5.66
C ASN A 58 -13.27 34.80 5.04
N GLU A 59 -12.93 34.37 3.82
CA GLU A 59 -13.63 33.27 3.12
C GLU A 59 -12.85 31.98 3.23
N ILE A 60 -13.60 30.85 3.17
CA ILE A 60 -13.07 29.49 3.18
C ILE A 60 -13.43 28.86 1.83
N ASP A 61 -12.44 28.35 1.13
CA ASP A 61 -12.67 27.65 -0.13
C ASP A 61 -13.35 26.30 0.05
N ASP A 62 -13.97 25.81 -1.02
CA ASP A 62 -14.77 24.57 -1.01
C ASP A 62 -13.96 23.34 -0.57
N MET A 63 -12.67 23.28 -0.89
CA MET A 63 -11.81 22.15 -0.52
C MET A 63 -11.51 22.16 0.97
N THR A 64 -11.26 23.33 1.55
CA THR A 64 -11.08 23.47 2.98
C THR A 64 -12.38 23.21 3.74
N LEU A 65 -13.55 23.62 3.21
CA LEU A 65 -14.86 23.24 3.77
C LEU A 65 -15.06 21.72 3.75
N TYR A 66 -14.66 21.05 2.68
CA TYR A 66 -14.70 19.59 2.61
C TYR A 66 -13.75 18.95 3.63
N ALA A 67 -12.53 19.45 3.76
CA ALA A 67 -11.55 18.96 4.75
C ALA A 67 -12.02 19.16 6.21
N LEU A 68 -12.82 20.18 6.46
CA LEU A 68 -13.47 20.44 7.75
C LEU A 68 -14.78 19.65 7.96
N GLY A 69 -15.20 18.84 6.98
CA GLY A 69 -16.46 18.11 7.04
C GLY A 69 -17.73 18.99 6.94
N LEU A 70 -17.57 20.26 6.57
CA LEU A 70 -18.67 21.23 6.39
C LEU A 70 -19.32 21.13 5.01
N LYS A 71 -18.71 20.37 4.10
CA LYS A 71 -19.20 20.05 2.77
C LYS A 71 -19.06 18.54 2.52
N SER A 72 -20.10 17.92 2.01
CA SER A 72 -20.12 16.47 1.76
C SER A 72 -19.35 16.09 0.48
N GLU A 73 -18.99 14.80 0.37
CA GLU A 73 -18.38 14.25 -0.85
C GLU A 73 -19.32 14.38 -2.07
N GLU A 74 -20.63 14.22 -1.86
CA GLU A 74 -21.62 14.38 -2.92
C GLU A 74 -21.69 15.83 -3.44
N GLU A 75 -21.62 16.81 -2.53
CA GLU A 75 -21.56 18.24 -2.89
C GLU A 75 -20.30 18.54 -3.69
N MET A 76 -19.14 18.02 -3.26
CA MET A 76 -17.88 18.19 -3.98
C MET A 76 -17.89 17.55 -5.37
N LYS A 77 -18.44 16.34 -5.49
CA LYS A 77 -18.57 15.64 -6.78
C LYS A 77 -19.43 16.43 -7.76
N LYS A 78 -20.58 16.96 -7.31
CA LYS A 78 -21.46 17.81 -8.12
C LYS A 78 -20.73 19.09 -8.62
N LEU A 79 -19.95 19.73 -7.75
CA LEU A 79 -19.15 20.90 -8.10
C LEU A 79 -18.11 20.59 -9.19
N MET A 80 -17.41 19.47 -9.05
CA MET A 80 -16.41 19.03 -10.02
C MET A 80 -17.03 18.67 -11.37
N GLU A 81 -18.13 17.92 -11.37
CA GLU A 81 -18.85 17.56 -12.59
C GLU A 81 -19.34 18.81 -13.34
N ALA A 82 -19.81 19.80 -12.60
CA ALA A 82 -20.24 21.05 -13.21
C ALA A 82 -19.07 21.85 -13.78
N ALA A 83 -17.94 21.93 -13.04
CA ALA A 83 -16.74 22.62 -13.51
C ALA A 83 -16.21 22.00 -14.82
N VAL A 84 -16.15 20.64 -14.87
CA VAL A 84 -15.72 19.91 -16.09
C VAL A 84 -16.69 20.15 -17.26
N ASN A 85 -17.99 20.24 -16.99
CA ASN A 85 -19.01 20.43 -18.02
C ASN A 85 -19.31 21.90 -18.34
N GLY A 86 -18.59 22.87 -17.75
CA GLY A 86 -18.81 24.31 -17.93
C GLY A 86 -20.19 24.78 -17.47
N LYS A 87 -20.80 24.07 -16.52
CA LYS A 87 -22.13 24.41 -15.98
C LYS A 87 -21.99 25.25 -14.72
N THR A 88 -22.79 26.28 -14.59
CA THR A 88 -22.96 27.03 -13.34
C THR A 88 -23.84 26.22 -12.39
N ILE A 89 -23.40 26.06 -11.16
CA ILE A 89 -24.23 25.50 -10.08
C ILE A 89 -24.76 26.66 -9.26
N ASP A 90 -26.07 26.64 -9.04
CA ASP A 90 -26.69 27.53 -8.06
C ASP A 90 -26.55 26.84 -6.67
N TYR A 91 -25.67 27.37 -5.82
CA TYR A 91 -25.47 26.86 -4.48
C TYR A 91 -25.68 27.94 -3.43
N GLU A 92 -26.18 27.55 -2.28
CA GLU A 92 -26.43 28.43 -1.16
C GLU A 92 -25.10 28.82 -0.50
N ILE A 93 -24.85 30.13 -0.39
CA ILE A 93 -23.69 30.65 0.36
C ILE A 93 -23.96 30.44 1.84
N ARG A 94 -23.17 29.55 2.45
CA ARG A 94 -23.24 29.28 3.88
C ARG A 94 -22.28 30.19 4.62
N LYS A 95 -22.65 30.56 5.85
CA LYS A 95 -21.82 31.39 6.75
C LYS A 95 -21.76 30.72 8.10
N TRP A 96 -20.58 30.75 8.68
CA TRP A 96 -20.33 30.28 10.04
C TRP A 96 -19.77 31.43 10.87
N SER A 97 -20.17 31.50 12.13
CA SER A 97 -19.51 32.40 13.08
C SER A 97 -18.13 31.84 13.44
N TYR A 98 -17.22 32.73 13.87
CA TYR A 98 -15.90 32.31 14.35
C TYR A 98 -15.99 31.39 15.56
N GLU A 99 -17.00 31.59 16.43
CA GLU A 99 -17.26 30.73 17.57
C GLU A 99 -17.67 29.29 17.13
N GLU A 100 -18.56 29.16 16.15
CA GLU A 100 -18.95 27.85 15.61
C GLU A 100 -17.73 27.09 15.08
N ILE A 101 -16.84 27.75 14.33
CA ILE A 101 -15.62 27.13 13.80
C ILE A 101 -14.67 26.75 14.94
N CYS A 102 -14.44 27.60 15.92
CA CYS A 102 -13.54 27.31 17.05
C CYS A 102 -14.13 26.29 18.05
N ASN A 103 -15.43 26.00 17.98
CA ASN A 103 -16.04 24.91 18.75
C ASN A 103 -16.01 23.57 18.02
N MET A 104 -15.50 23.51 16.79
CA MET A 104 -15.34 22.24 16.06
C MET A 104 -14.21 21.44 16.67
N SER A 105 -14.42 20.14 16.73
CA SER A 105 -13.39 19.17 17.06
C SER A 105 -13.37 18.06 16.01
N PHE A 106 -12.18 17.54 15.75
CA PHE A 106 -11.95 16.49 14.79
C PHE A 106 -11.33 15.28 15.48
N ARG A 107 -11.46 14.11 14.88
CA ARG A 107 -10.83 12.89 15.37
C ARG A 107 -9.78 12.44 14.35
N THR A 108 -8.52 12.45 14.75
CA THR A 108 -7.44 11.86 13.95
C THR A 108 -7.34 10.40 14.31
N ILE A 109 -7.46 9.54 13.30
CA ILE A 109 -7.34 8.10 13.40
C ILE A 109 -6.06 7.73 12.65
N LEU A 110 -5.08 7.16 13.36
CA LEU A 110 -3.84 6.72 12.75
C LEU A 110 -4.06 5.41 12.01
N ASN A 111 -3.29 5.16 10.97
CA ASN A 111 -3.37 3.89 10.24
C ASN A 111 -3.13 2.70 11.19
N SER A 112 -2.16 2.81 12.09
CA SER A 112 -1.89 1.78 13.09
C SER A 112 -3.04 1.50 14.05
N ASP A 113 -3.86 2.51 14.37
CA ASP A 113 -5.03 2.35 15.25
C ASP A 113 -6.17 1.57 14.57
N CYS A 114 -6.15 1.48 13.23
CA CYS A 114 -7.18 0.78 12.44
C CYS A 114 -7.10 -0.74 12.56
N TYR A 115 -6.06 -1.30 13.16
CA TYR A 115 -5.84 -2.72 13.20
C TYR A 115 -5.85 -3.25 14.63
N THR A 116 -6.50 -4.39 14.82
CA THR A 116 -6.56 -5.11 16.11
C THR A 116 -6.14 -6.56 15.93
N TYR A 117 -5.43 -7.09 16.91
CA TYR A 117 -5.01 -8.49 16.92
C TYR A 117 -6.20 -9.40 17.19
N ASP A 118 -6.39 -10.41 16.36
CA ASP A 118 -7.36 -11.49 16.57
C ASP A 118 -6.63 -12.74 17.07
N GLU A 119 -6.86 -13.10 18.32
CA GLU A 119 -6.25 -14.27 18.94
C GLU A 119 -6.62 -15.60 18.26
N LYS A 120 -7.73 -15.65 17.52
CA LYS A 120 -8.18 -16.89 16.87
C LYS A 120 -7.44 -17.17 15.58
N THR A 121 -7.12 -16.12 14.82
CA THR A 121 -6.41 -16.21 13.54
C THR A 121 -4.91 -16.00 13.73
N GLY A 122 -4.49 -15.37 14.83
CA GLY A 122 -3.10 -14.97 15.05
C GLY A 122 -2.66 -13.80 14.17
N THR A 123 -3.60 -13.04 13.61
CA THR A 123 -3.35 -11.98 12.63
C THR A 123 -4.02 -10.67 13.05
N TYR A 124 -3.64 -9.57 12.38
CA TYR A 124 -4.28 -8.28 12.57
C TYR A 124 -5.43 -8.08 11.57
N THR A 125 -6.61 -7.69 12.08
CA THR A 125 -7.82 -7.42 11.29
C THR A 125 -8.12 -5.93 11.23
N ASP A 126 -8.73 -5.48 10.14
CA ASP A 126 -9.08 -4.08 9.91
C ASP A 126 -10.42 -3.74 10.59
N LEU A 127 -10.39 -2.83 11.54
CA LEU A 127 -11.58 -2.35 12.24
C LEU A 127 -12.54 -1.55 11.34
N ARG A 128 -12.03 -1.00 10.22
CA ARG A 128 -12.81 -0.21 9.26
C ARG A 128 -13.82 -1.04 8.48
N ASP A 129 -13.69 -2.36 8.48
CA ASP A 129 -14.59 -3.28 7.77
C ASP A 129 -15.95 -3.43 8.45
N THR A 130 -16.14 -2.88 9.64
CA THR A 130 -17.37 -2.97 10.41
C THR A 130 -17.84 -1.61 10.93
N GLU A 131 -19.16 -1.42 11.04
CA GLU A 131 -19.74 -0.20 11.65
C GLU A 131 -19.32 -0.04 13.12
N ALA A 132 -19.25 -1.13 13.87
CA ALA A 132 -18.79 -1.11 15.26
C ALA A 132 -17.32 -0.69 15.37
N GLY A 133 -16.46 -1.18 14.46
CA GLY A 133 -15.06 -0.80 14.39
C GLY A 133 -14.88 0.67 14.01
N LEU A 134 -15.61 1.16 13.01
CA LEU A 134 -15.59 2.58 12.64
C LEU A 134 -16.01 3.48 13.81
N LYS A 135 -17.05 3.08 14.54
CA LYS A 135 -17.48 3.83 15.74
C LYS A 135 -16.42 3.81 16.82
N TYR A 136 -15.81 2.65 17.08
CA TYR A 136 -14.71 2.51 18.04
C TYR A 136 -13.53 3.42 17.69
N LEU A 137 -13.11 3.43 16.42
CA LEU A 137 -12.03 4.28 15.92
C LEU A 137 -12.35 5.77 16.11
N TYR A 138 -13.56 6.17 15.81
CA TYR A 138 -13.98 7.56 16.00
C TYR A 138 -13.98 7.95 17.50
N ASP A 139 -14.57 7.12 18.36
CA ASP A 139 -14.68 7.38 19.79
C ASP A 139 -13.31 7.46 20.49
N ASN A 140 -12.31 6.70 19.98
CA ASN A 140 -10.97 6.62 20.55
C ASN A 140 -9.89 7.42 19.78
N GLY A 141 -10.25 8.03 18.65
CA GLY A 141 -9.35 8.86 17.86
C GLY A 141 -8.84 10.08 18.63
N LEU A 142 -7.64 10.53 18.30
CA LEU A 142 -7.05 11.74 18.87
C LEU A 142 -7.92 12.96 18.56
N GLU A 143 -8.39 13.65 19.59
CA GLU A 143 -9.15 14.89 19.42
C GLU A 143 -8.26 16.05 19.04
N LEU A 144 -8.54 16.66 17.88
CA LEU A 144 -7.96 17.94 17.46
C LEU A 144 -9.00 19.05 17.63
N ARG A 145 -8.57 20.21 18.12
CA ARG A 145 -9.44 21.37 18.40
C ARG A 145 -8.99 22.58 17.61
N VAL A 146 -9.93 23.26 16.96
CA VAL A 146 -9.67 24.56 16.34
C VAL A 146 -9.58 25.60 17.44
N VAL A 147 -8.41 26.23 17.63
CA VAL A 147 -8.18 27.21 18.71
C VAL A 147 -8.08 28.64 18.21
N GLY A 148 -8.02 28.81 16.90
CA GLY A 148 -7.94 30.17 16.32
C GLY A 148 -8.22 30.17 14.83
N ILE A 149 -8.47 31.39 14.35
CA ILE A 149 -8.64 31.70 12.92
C ILE A 149 -7.69 32.86 12.61
N ALA A 150 -6.91 32.67 11.53
CA ALA A 150 -5.94 33.67 11.08
C ALA A 150 -6.19 34.04 9.62
N ARG A 151 -5.84 35.26 9.25
CA ARG A 151 -5.83 35.74 7.86
C ARG A 151 -4.49 36.38 7.53
N PRO A 152 -4.13 36.57 6.27
CA PRO A 152 -2.93 37.33 5.89
C PRO A 152 -2.97 38.74 6.50
N SER A 153 -1.84 39.23 7.06
CA SER A 153 -1.72 40.62 7.51
C SER A 153 -1.67 41.57 6.31
N GLU A 154 -2.06 42.81 6.50
CA GLU A 154 -2.04 43.83 5.44
C GLU A 154 -0.65 44.07 4.85
N ASP A 155 0.40 43.87 5.64
CA ASP A 155 1.81 44.01 5.25
C ASP A 155 2.42 42.68 4.72
N SER A 156 1.62 41.62 4.60
CA SER A 156 2.10 40.31 4.13
C SER A 156 2.47 40.34 2.64
N VAL A 157 3.67 39.87 2.31
CA VAL A 157 4.13 39.68 0.91
C VAL A 157 3.50 38.44 0.28
N ALA A 158 2.98 37.54 1.09
CA ALA A 158 2.37 36.30 0.65
C ALA A 158 0.92 36.52 0.22
N SER A 159 0.64 36.52 -1.07
CA SER A 159 -0.71 36.39 -1.61
C SER A 159 -1.29 35.01 -1.29
N VAL A 160 -2.03 34.91 -0.20
CA VAL A 160 -2.72 33.67 0.17
C VAL A 160 -4.07 33.63 -0.53
N THR A 161 -4.14 32.94 -1.64
CA THR A 161 -5.35 32.79 -2.45
C THR A 161 -6.27 31.66 -2.00
N ARG A 162 -5.90 30.90 -0.96
CA ARG A 162 -6.66 29.72 -0.50
C ARG A 162 -6.61 29.57 1.01
N SER A 163 -7.70 29.08 1.58
CA SER A 163 -7.75 28.68 2.98
C SER A 163 -7.04 27.35 3.21
N TRP A 164 -6.55 27.11 4.42
CA TRP A 164 -5.85 25.89 4.82
C TRP A 164 -5.85 25.72 6.34
N ILE A 165 -5.47 24.54 6.82
CA ILE A 165 -5.46 24.17 8.23
C ILE A 165 -4.01 23.99 8.67
N GLY A 166 -3.62 24.73 9.72
CA GLY A 166 -2.28 24.69 10.30
C GLY A 166 -2.24 23.84 11.58
N TYR A 167 -1.18 23.07 11.73
CA TYR A 167 -0.89 22.28 12.94
C TYR A 167 0.57 22.43 13.35
N THR A 168 0.90 22.10 14.59
CA THR A 168 2.26 22.25 15.13
C THR A 168 3.14 21.04 14.79
N GLY A 169 4.47 21.23 14.71
CA GLY A 169 5.43 20.14 14.52
C GLY A 169 5.39 19.09 15.64
N GLU A 170 4.84 19.46 16.81
CA GLU A 170 4.63 18.51 17.90
C GLU A 170 3.52 17.49 17.62
N LEU A 171 2.51 17.86 16.81
CA LEU A 171 1.51 16.89 16.33
C LEU A 171 2.16 15.84 15.42
N THR A 172 3.02 16.28 14.50
CA THR A 172 3.77 15.37 13.64
C THR A 172 4.60 14.38 14.47
N ARG A 173 5.36 14.89 15.46
CA ARG A 173 6.16 14.04 16.35
C ARG A 173 5.29 13.02 17.10
N TYR A 174 4.18 13.49 17.68
CA TYR A 174 3.25 12.63 18.41
C TYR A 174 2.69 11.50 17.52
N ILE A 175 2.27 11.82 16.29
CA ILE A 175 1.74 10.84 15.33
C ILE A 175 2.79 9.79 14.99
N ILE A 176 4.02 10.20 14.68
CA ILE A 176 5.12 9.30 14.34
C ILE A 176 5.45 8.37 15.50
N GLU A 177 5.64 8.92 16.71
CA GLU A 177 5.95 8.13 17.90
C GLU A 177 4.85 7.11 18.21
N ARG A 178 3.60 7.54 18.14
CA ARG A 178 2.45 6.67 18.41
C ARG A 178 2.33 5.55 17.36
N ALA A 179 2.44 5.88 16.07
CA ALA A 179 2.38 4.89 15.00
C ALA A 179 3.51 3.87 15.13
N ASN A 180 4.76 4.34 15.28
CA ASN A 180 5.94 3.48 15.38
C ASN A 180 5.95 2.62 16.67
N SER A 181 5.26 3.05 17.72
CA SER A 181 5.13 2.31 18.97
C SER A 181 3.91 1.40 19.06
N SER A 182 3.06 1.37 18.02
CA SER A 182 1.86 0.53 18.00
C SER A 182 2.21 -0.96 18.04
N GLU A 183 1.30 -1.78 18.56
CA GLU A 183 1.50 -3.23 18.67
C GLU A 183 1.63 -3.89 17.28
N ALA A 184 0.83 -3.45 16.30
CA ALA A 184 0.89 -3.98 14.95
C ALA A 184 2.22 -3.68 14.24
N VAL A 185 2.75 -2.45 14.39
CA VAL A 185 4.07 -2.10 13.83
C VAL A 185 5.19 -2.88 14.52
N LYS A 186 5.12 -3.04 15.86
CA LYS A 186 6.10 -3.85 16.58
C LYS A 186 6.06 -5.31 16.14
N ALA A 187 4.87 -5.90 16.05
CA ALA A 187 4.70 -7.27 15.61
C ALA A 187 5.31 -7.49 14.21
N GLN A 188 5.06 -6.56 13.25
CA GLN A 188 5.65 -6.67 11.93
C GLN A 188 7.18 -6.51 11.93
N LYS A 189 7.72 -5.65 12.79
CA LYS A 189 9.18 -5.48 12.94
C LYS A 189 9.86 -6.64 13.66
N ASP A 190 9.17 -7.27 14.59
CA ASP A 190 9.68 -8.42 15.34
C ASP A 190 9.73 -9.68 14.46
N ASP A 191 8.82 -9.80 13.49
CA ASP A 191 8.85 -10.82 12.45
C ASP A 191 8.80 -10.18 11.04
N PRO A 192 9.95 -9.83 10.47
CA PRO A 192 10.02 -9.22 9.14
C PRO A 192 9.78 -10.21 7.99
N SER A 193 9.68 -11.51 8.27
CA SER A 193 9.47 -12.56 7.26
C SER A 193 8.01 -12.92 7.04
N THR A 194 7.12 -12.56 7.98
CA THR A 194 5.71 -12.94 7.97
C THR A 194 4.80 -11.72 7.92
N ASP A 195 3.79 -11.78 7.08
CA ASP A 195 2.76 -10.75 6.98
C ASP A 195 1.80 -10.82 8.17
N VAL A 196 1.80 -9.81 9.01
CA VAL A 196 0.94 -9.74 10.21
C VAL A 196 -0.56 -9.72 9.92
N PHE A 197 -0.98 -9.44 8.69
CA PHE A 197 -2.39 -9.42 8.29
C PHE A 197 -2.91 -10.77 7.82
N THR A 198 -2.05 -11.58 7.21
CA THR A 198 -2.43 -12.86 6.62
C THR A 198 -1.83 -14.06 7.35
N GLY A 199 -0.75 -13.84 8.10
CA GLY A 199 0.06 -14.91 8.70
C GLY A 199 0.90 -15.70 7.68
N LEU A 200 0.90 -15.25 6.41
CA LEU A 200 1.68 -15.88 5.33
C LEU A 200 3.09 -15.29 5.27
N PRO A 201 4.09 -16.07 4.84
CA PRO A 201 5.42 -15.54 4.57
C PRO A 201 5.39 -14.55 3.41
N PHE A 202 6.26 -13.55 3.44
CA PHE A 202 6.48 -12.70 2.28
C PHE A 202 7.24 -13.45 1.19
N LYS A 203 6.93 -13.13 -0.06
CA LYS A 203 7.65 -13.69 -1.20
C LYS A 203 9.04 -13.07 -1.29
N ASP A 204 10.05 -13.93 -1.44
CA ASP A 204 11.43 -13.48 -1.68
C ASP A 204 11.59 -13.06 -3.15
N GLU A 205 11.29 -11.80 -3.45
CA GLU A 205 11.42 -11.26 -4.81
C GLU A 205 12.88 -10.98 -5.20
N ASP A 206 13.74 -10.71 -4.22
CA ASP A 206 15.15 -10.37 -4.44
C ASP A 206 16.10 -11.58 -4.46
N GLY A 207 15.58 -12.79 -4.17
CA GLY A 207 16.40 -14.01 -4.13
C GLY A 207 17.42 -14.03 -2.98
N ASN A 208 17.15 -13.29 -1.90
CA ASN A 208 18.05 -13.17 -0.76
C ASN A 208 17.97 -14.37 0.18
N VAL A 209 16.87 -15.16 0.14
CA VAL A 209 16.70 -16.34 1.00
C VAL A 209 17.45 -17.51 0.39
N THR A 210 18.40 -18.05 1.12
CA THR A 210 19.23 -19.17 0.68
C THR A 210 18.44 -20.49 0.60
N ILE A 211 18.94 -21.45 -0.17
CA ILE A 211 18.37 -22.82 -0.25
C ILE A 211 18.21 -23.42 1.15
N SER A 212 19.21 -23.25 2.01
CA SER A 212 19.18 -23.78 3.38
C SER A 212 18.11 -23.14 4.25
N GLU A 213 17.88 -21.83 4.12
CA GLU A 213 16.83 -21.10 4.84
C GLU A 213 15.44 -21.51 4.35
N LYS A 214 15.23 -21.58 3.03
CA LYS A 214 13.99 -22.09 2.43
C LYS A 214 13.68 -23.51 2.91
N ALA A 215 14.69 -24.38 2.90
CA ALA A 215 14.55 -25.76 3.34
C ALA A 215 14.21 -25.87 4.84
N ALA A 216 14.89 -25.08 5.69
CA ALA A 216 14.60 -25.05 7.13
C ALA A 216 13.18 -24.56 7.39
N TYR A 217 12.79 -23.45 6.77
CA TYR A 217 11.44 -22.91 6.91
C TYR A 217 10.36 -23.91 6.46
N PHE A 218 10.55 -24.55 5.30
CA PHE A 218 9.60 -25.56 4.78
C PHE A 218 9.46 -26.74 5.77
N LYS A 219 10.57 -27.27 6.31
CA LYS A 219 10.55 -28.37 7.28
C LYS A 219 9.83 -27.98 8.56
N ASP A 220 10.07 -26.79 9.08
CA ASP A 220 9.42 -26.30 10.30
C ASP A 220 7.93 -26.05 10.06
N TYR A 221 7.57 -25.43 8.92
CA TYR A 221 6.18 -25.22 8.52
C TYR A 221 5.40 -26.55 8.46
N ILE A 222 5.88 -27.53 7.67
CA ILE A 222 5.21 -28.83 7.56
C ILE A 222 5.12 -29.54 8.91
N SER A 223 6.17 -29.45 9.74
CA SER A 223 6.17 -30.09 11.07
C SER A 223 5.12 -29.48 12.01
N SER A 224 4.81 -28.20 11.86
CA SER A 224 3.83 -27.47 12.69
C SER A 224 2.37 -27.73 12.30
N LEU A 225 2.10 -28.25 11.08
CA LEU A 225 0.75 -28.51 10.57
C LEU A 225 0.05 -29.63 11.35
N ASP A 226 -1.27 -29.54 11.42
CA ASP A 226 -2.11 -30.67 11.89
C ASP A 226 -2.21 -31.80 10.86
N ALA A 227 -2.91 -32.87 11.19
CA ALA A 227 -3.00 -34.05 10.31
C ALA A 227 -3.75 -33.76 8.99
N GLU A 228 -4.75 -32.89 8.98
CA GLU A 228 -5.53 -32.54 7.79
C GLU A 228 -4.69 -31.69 6.83
N ASP A 229 -3.98 -30.71 7.35
CA ASP A 229 -3.10 -29.84 6.56
C ASP A 229 -1.86 -30.60 6.06
N LYS A 230 -1.26 -31.50 6.87
CA LYS A 230 -0.19 -32.37 6.41
C LYS A 230 -0.64 -33.28 5.26
N ALA A 231 -1.84 -33.86 5.35
CA ALA A 231 -2.40 -34.68 4.29
C ALA A 231 -2.60 -33.87 3.00
N SER A 232 -3.11 -32.63 3.12
CA SER A 232 -3.27 -31.70 2.01
C SER A 232 -1.93 -31.32 1.38
N ALA A 233 -0.92 -31.00 2.18
CA ALA A 233 0.43 -30.69 1.71
C ALA A 233 1.05 -31.89 0.95
N TYR A 234 0.90 -33.10 1.50
CA TYR A 234 1.38 -34.32 0.83
C TYR A 234 0.76 -34.51 -0.54
N ILE A 235 -0.57 -34.36 -0.64
CA ILE A 235 -1.27 -34.46 -1.93
C ILE A 235 -0.79 -33.38 -2.90
N LYS A 236 -0.61 -32.15 -2.46
CA LYS A 236 -0.08 -31.05 -3.29
C LYS A 236 1.30 -31.40 -3.84
N ILE A 237 2.24 -31.81 -2.97
CA ILE A 237 3.61 -32.17 -3.35
C ILE A 237 3.61 -33.32 -4.38
N MET A 238 2.91 -34.40 -4.07
CA MET A 238 2.86 -35.56 -4.96
C MET A 238 2.15 -35.28 -6.30
N SER A 239 1.35 -34.20 -6.34
CA SER A 239 0.66 -33.75 -7.56
C SER A 239 1.57 -32.94 -8.50
N ILE A 240 2.81 -32.67 -8.14
CA ILE A 240 3.80 -31.98 -8.96
C ILE A 240 4.57 -33.04 -9.79
N PRO A 241 4.40 -33.11 -11.11
CA PRO A 241 5.22 -33.99 -11.94
C PRO A 241 6.65 -33.45 -12.04
N SER A 242 7.63 -34.34 -12.22
CA SER A 242 8.99 -33.90 -12.48
C SER A 242 9.10 -33.13 -13.81
N GLU A 243 9.97 -32.15 -13.86
CA GLU A 243 10.21 -31.36 -15.08
C GLU A 243 10.68 -32.22 -16.25
N GLU A 244 11.42 -33.30 -15.95
CA GLU A 244 11.81 -34.30 -16.97
C GLU A 244 10.58 -34.97 -17.58
N ALA A 245 9.61 -35.41 -16.77
CA ALA A 245 8.38 -36.06 -17.28
C ALA A 245 7.53 -35.06 -18.10
N VAL A 246 7.44 -33.84 -17.69
CA VAL A 246 6.77 -32.77 -18.44
C VAL A 246 7.47 -32.54 -19.78
N GLY A 247 8.80 -32.37 -19.75
CA GLY A 247 9.60 -32.13 -20.95
C GLY A 247 9.50 -33.28 -21.95
N GLN A 248 9.56 -34.54 -21.48
CA GLN A 248 9.39 -35.74 -22.33
C GLN A 248 7.99 -35.78 -22.96
N PHE A 249 6.94 -35.49 -22.19
CA PHE A 249 5.58 -35.48 -22.73
C PHE A 249 5.42 -34.40 -23.81
N VAL A 250 5.90 -33.17 -23.56
CA VAL A 250 5.85 -32.07 -24.53
C VAL A 250 6.65 -32.41 -25.79
N ALA A 251 7.90 -32.88 -25.64
CA ALA A 251 8.76 -33.24 -26.76
C ALA A 251 8.15 -34.37 -27.63
N ASN A 252 7.62 -35.38 -26.98
CA ASN A 252 6.98 -36.51 -27.70
C ASN A 252 5.72 -36.05 -28.45
N THR A 253 4.93 -35.18 -27.88
CA THR A 253 3.71 -34.65 -28.50
C THR A 253 4.05 -33.75 -29.70
N LEU A 254 5.05 -32.88 -29.56
CA LEU A 254 5.47 -31.95 -30.61
C LEU A 254 6.22 -32.66 -31.77
N SER A 255 6.87 -33.80 -31.50
CA SER A 255 7.73 -34.51 -32.45
C SER A 255 6.99 -35.12 -33.63
N GLY A 256 5.98 -34.64 -34.11
CA GLY A 256 5.26 -35.14 -35.31
C GLY A 256 4.22 -34.14 -35.79
N MET A 257 4.14 -32.99 -35.12
CA MET A 257 3.13 -31.99 -35.46
C MET A 257 3.69 -30.94 -36.42
N SER A 258 2.94 -30.70 -37.49
CA SER A 258 3.16 -29.55 -38.38
C SER A 258 2.57 -28.26 -37.76
N ARG A 259 2.95 -27.12 -38.34
CA ARG A 259 2.35 -25.84 -37.98
C ARG A 259 0.81 -25.90 -38.06
N ALA A 260 0.27 -26.48 -39.14
CA ALA A 260 -1.18 -26.58 -39.31
C ALA A 260 -1.86 -27.42 -38.21
N ASP A 261 -1.18 -28.49 -37.74
CA ASP A 261 -1.72 -29.32 -36.63
C ASP A 261 -1.75 -28.56 -35.32
N ILE A 262 -0.73 -27.73 -35.05
CA ILE A 262 -0.65 -26.89 -33.87
C ILE A 262 -1.75 -25.80 -33.91
N GLU A 263 -1.90 -25.11 -35.04
CA GLU A 263 -2.95 -24.11 -35.24
C GLU A 263 -4.35 -24.68 -35.05
N ALA A 264 -4.61 -25.88 -35.68
CA ALA A 264 -5.90 -26.55 -35.53
C ALA A 264 -6.23 -26.98 -34.09
N SER A 265 -5.21 -27.22 -33.25
CA SER A 265 -5.38 -27.57 -31.85
C SER A 265 -5.50 -26.32 -30.95
N LEU A 266 -4.74 -25.28 -31.25
CA LEU A 266 -4.60 -24.10 -30.39
C LEU A 266 -5.76 -23.13 -30.54
N ILE A 267 -6.27 -22.89 -31.77
CA ILE A 267 -7.35 -21.95 -32.04
C ILE A 267 -8.61 -22.27 -31.24
N PRO A 268 -9.19 -23.48 -31.27
CA PRO A 268 -10.38 -23.75 -30.46
C PRO A 268 -10.12 -23.73 -28.95
N ALA A 269 -8.92 -24.11 -28.50
CA ALA A 269 -8.56 -24.04 -27.08
C ALA A 269 -8.49 -22.61 -26.57
N LEU A 270 -7.87 -21.70 -27.31
CA LEU A 270 -7.81 -20.28 -26.99
C LEU A 270 -9.18 -19.61 -27.08
N ALA A 271 -10.00 -19.97 -28.08
CA ALA A 271 -11.37 -19.44 -28.18
C ALA A 271 -12.22 -19.78 -26.95
N GLN A 272 -12.12 -21.02 -26.48
CA GLN A 272 -12.81 -21.46 -25.28
C GLN A 272 -12.28 -20.75 -24.01
N GLN A 273 -10.99 -20.51 -23.91
CA GLN A 273 -10.35 -19.90 -22.74
C GLN A 273 -10.58 -18.40 -22.67
N THR A 274 -10.51 -17.69 -23.79
CA THR A 274 -10.56 -16.22 -23.85
C THR A 274 -11.93 -15.65 -24.17
N GLY A 275 -12.83 -16.48 -24.74
CA GLY A 275 -14.10 -16.01 -25.27
C GLY A 275 -14.00 -15.23 -26.59
N MET A 276 -12.80 -15.15 -27.19
CA MET A 276 -12.58 -14.48 -28.49
C MET A 276 -13.06 -15.38 -29.63
N ASP A 277 -13.47 -14.76 -30.75
CA ASP A 277 -13.82 -15.52 -31.95
C ASP A 277 -12.60 -16.11 -32.62
N ALA A 278 -12.80 -17.24 -33.31
CA ALA A 278 -11.72 -18.02 -33.94
C ALA A 278 -10.95 -17.23 -35.01
N GLU A 279 -11.61 -16.33 -35.76
CA GLU A 279 -11.01 -15.51 -36.82
C GLU A 279 -9.99 -14.51 -36.23
N THR A 280 -10.35 -13.89 -35.12
CA THR A 280 -9.44 -12.99 -34.38
C THR A 280 -8.21 -13.75 -33.88
N ILE A 281 -8.38 -14.94 -33.27
CA ILE A 281 -7.28 -15.78 -32.80
C ILE A 281 -6.40 -16.25 -33.96
N GLU A 282 -6.99 -16.66 -35.08
CA GLU A 282 -6.26 -17.07 -36.29
C GLU A 282 -5.39 -15.91 -36.82
N GLY A 283 -5.89 -14.67 -36.77
CA GLY A 283 -5.12 -13.49 -37.12
C GLY A 283 -3.87 -13.31 -36.24
N TYR A 284 -3.97 -13.50 -34.92
CA TYR A 284 -2.81 -13.44 -34.01
C TYR A 284 -1.83 -14.57 -34.25
N ILE A 285 -2.32 -15.81 -34.39
CA ILE A 285 -1.48 -16.98 -34.59
C ILE A 285 -0.74 -16.93 -35.93
N SER A 286 -1.38 -16.40 -36.96
CA SER A 286 -0.76 -16.26 -38.31
C SER A 286 0.42 -15.30 -38.31
N ALA A 287 0.44 -14.33 -37.38
CA ALA A 287 1.52 -13.36 -37.23
C ALA A 287 2.74 -13.92 -36.45
N MET A 288 2.60 -15.06 -35.77
CA MET A 288 3.68 -15.71 -35.03
C MET A 288 4.63 -16.47 -35.92
N SER A 289 5.91 -16.50 -35.56
CA SER A 289 6.87 -17.46 -36.14
C SER A 289 6.58 -18.90 -35.72
N ASP A 290 7.18 -19.87 -36.43
CA ASP A 290 7.02 -21.28 -36.07
C ASP A 290 7.57 -21.62 -34.68
N GLU A 291 8.63 -20.94 -34.26
CA GLU A 291 9.24 -21.08 -32.95
C GLU A 291 8.32 -20.56 -31.87
N GLU A 292 7.79 -19.32 -32.01
CA GLU A 292 6.86 -18.73 -31.06
C GLU A 292 5.58 -19.57 -30.90
N LEU A 293 5.03 -20.02 -32.02
CA LEU A 293 3.84 -20.86 -32.03
C LEU A 293 4.07 -22.18 -31.28
N LYS A 294 5.23 -22.83 -31.53
CA LYS A 294 5.62 -24.05 -30.82
C LYS A 294 5.81 -23.83 -29.32
N GLU A 295 6.40 -22.70 -28.94
CA GLU A 295 6.61 -22.35 -27.55
C GLU A 295 5.28 -22.15 -26.80
N VAL A 296 4.35 -21.37 -27.36
CA VAL A 296 3.00 -21.17 -26.81
C VAL A 296 2.25 -22.51 -26.67
N PHE A 297 2.35 -23.38 -27.71
CA PHE A 297 1.69 -24.68 -27.67
C PHE A 297 2.34 -25.62 -26.66
N ALA A 298 3.68 -25.60 -26.53
CA ALA A 298 4.44 -26.37 -25.54
C ALA A 298 4.03 -25.99 -24.10
N GLN A 299 3.87 -24.70 -23.82
CA GLN A 299 3.38 -24.22 -22.53
C GLN A 299 1.96 -24.74 -22.24
N GLY A 300 1.08 -24.72 -23.23
CA GLY A 300 -0.26 -25.28 -23.14
C GLY A 300 -0.26 -26.78 -22.82
N LEU A 301 0.57 -27.54 -23.54
CA LEU A 301 0.74 -29.01 -23.33
C LEU A 301 1.32 -29.30 -21.93
N ALA A 302 2.31 -28.55 -21.50
CA ALA A 302 2.91 -28.70 -20.17
C ALA A 302 1.88 -28.48 -19.06
N ARG A 303 1.06 -27.43 -19.18
CA ARG A 303 -0.05 -27.14 -18.22
C ARG A 303 -1.08 -28.29 -18.22
N GLN A 304 -1.52 -28.71 -19.39
CA GLN A 304 -2.48 -29.82 -19.52
C GLN A 304 -1.94 -31.11 -18.86
N TYR A 305 -0.67 -31.44 -19.10
CA TYR A 305 -0.04 -32.60 -18.46
C TYR A 305 -0.01 -32.50 -16.95
N LYS A 306 0.41 -31.30 -16.40
CA LYS A 306 0.46 -31.05 -14.97
C LYS A 306 -0.94 -31.21 -14.34
N GLU A 307 -1.98 -30.69 -14.97
CA GLU A 307 -3.38 -30.83 -14.52
C GLU A 307 -3.87 -32.30 -14.52
N GLN A 308 -3.60 -33.01 -15.60
CA GLN A 308 -3.98 -34.44 -15.71
C GLN A 308 -3.25 -35.30 -14.69
N TYR A 309 -1.95 -35.07 -14.50
CA TYR A 309 -1.13 -35.77 -13.51
C TYR A 309 -1.67 -35.49 -12.09
N ALA A 310 -1.92 -34.24 -11.75
CA ALA A 310 -2.49 -33.84 -10.45
C ALA A 310 -3.86 -34.51 -10.19
N ALA A 311 -4.74 -34.56 -11.20
CA ALA A 311 -6.04 -35.20 -11.07
C ALA A 311 -5.90 -36.72 -10.85
N GLN A 312 -4.94 -37.35 -11.52
CA GLN A 312 -4.66 -38.81 -11.36
C GLN A 312 -4.12 -39.11 -9.96
N VAL A 313 -3.18 -38.31 -9.45
CA VAL A 313 -2.61 -38.46 -8.11
C VAL A 313 -3.69 -38.26 -7.04
N LYS A 314 -4.49 -37.19 -7.13
CA LYS A 314 -5.61 -36.95 -6.21
C LYS A 314 -6.60 -38.12 -6.17
N LYS A 315 -6.93 -38.68 -7.31
CA LYS A 315 -7.80 -39.87 -7.41
C LYS A 315 -7.17 -41.10 -6.76
N GLN A 316 -5.87 -41.33 -6.94
CA GLN A 316 -5.16 -42.44 -6.32
C GLN A 316 -5.09 -42.26 -4.79
N MET A 317 -4.81 -41.09 -4.31
CA MET A 317 -4.68 -40.79 -2.88
C MET A 317 -6.04 -40.70 -2.14
N SER A 318 -7.15 -40.48 -2.86
CA SER A 318 -8.50 -40.45 -2.26
C SER A 318 -8.91 -41.77 -1.57
N THR A 319 -8.15 -42.84 -1.75
CA THR A 319 -8.37 -44.14 -1.07
C THR A 319 -7.65 -44.25 0.29
N MET A 320 -6.78 -43.29 0.61
CA MET A 320 -6.03 -43.23 1.87
C MET A 320 -6.76 -42.38 2.89
N THR A 321 -6.59 -42.69 4.19
CA THR A 321 -7.13 -41.84 5.24
C THR A 321 -6.24 -40.62 5.50
N THR A 322 -6.79 -39.58 6.14
CA THR A 322 -6.05 -38.38 6.50
C THR A 322 -4.80 -38.70 7.34
N GLU A 323 -4.94 -39.60 8.30
CA GLU A 323 -3.81 -40.04 9.14
C GLU A 323 -2.73 -40.78 8.34
N GLN A 324 -3.11 -41.57 7.36
CA GLN A 324 -2.16 -42.27 6.49
C GLN A 324 -1.38 -41.29 5.61
N LEU A 325 -2.06 -40.25 5.08
CA LEU A 325 -1.43 -39.22 4.29
C LEU A 325 -0.52 -38.35 5.12
N ALA A 326 -0.97 -37.92 6.33
CA ALA A 326 -0.17 -37.15 7.26
C ALA A 326 1.11 -37.91 7.68
N TYR A 327 0.99 -39.18 8.00
CA TYR A 327 2.14 -40.02 8.31
C TYR A 327 3.09 -40.17 7.11
N ALA A 328 2.55 -40.31 5.89
CA ALA A 328 3.36 -40.36 4.68
C ALA A 328 4.12 -39.02 4.47
N MET A 329 3.51 -37.89 4.79
CA MET A 329 4.18 -36.59 4.76
C MET A 329 5.34 -36.51 5.76
N ASP A 330 5.11 -36.90 7.02
CA ASP A 330 6.16 -36.91 8.04
C ASP A 330 7.35 -37.81 7.63
N MET A 331 7.07 -38.97 7.03
CA MET A 331 8.13 -39.85 6.54
C MET A 331 8.86 -39.27 5.33
N ALA A 332 8.15 -38.68 4.36
CA ALA A 332 8.74 -38.06 3.20
C ALA A 332 9.65 -36.87 3.58
N LEU A 333 9.22 -36.07 4.53
CA LEU A 333 9.99 -34.92 5.03
C LEU A 333 11.38 -35.30 5.56
N THR A 334 11.52 -36.49 6.13
CA THR A 334 12.84 -37.00 6.59
C THR A 334 13.76 -37.43 5.47
N GLN A 335 13.24 -37.59 4.26
CA GLN A 335 13.99 -38.08 3.09
C GLN A 335 14.30 -36.99 2.07
N TYR A 336 13.56 -35.86 2.13
CA TYR A 336 13.78 -34.76 1.20
C TYR A 336 15.13 -34.09 1.45
N THR A 337 15.83 -33.82 0.36
CA THR A 337 17.04 -32.98 0.37
C THR A 337 16.68 -31.49 0.61
N ASP A 338 17.69 -30.69 0.95
CA ASP A 338 17.47 -29.24 1.11
C ASP A 338 17.05 -28.57 -0.21
N ASP A 339 17.57 -29.04 -1.37
CA ASP A 339 17.15 -28.56 -2.68
C ASP A 339 15.66 -28.88 -2.96
N GLU A 340 15.20 -30.09 -2.65
CA GLU A 340 13.80 -30.46 -2.79
C GLU A 340 12.88 -29.67 -1.85
N CYS A 341 13.30 -29.48 -0.59
CA CYS A 341 12.57 -28.67 0.35
C CYS A 341 12.47 -27.20 -0.08
N ALA A 342 13.53 -26.64 -0.65
CA ALA A 342 13.53 -25.28 -1.19
C ALA A 342 12.62 -25.17 -2.44
N ASP A 343 12.60 -26.17 -3.30
CA ASP A 343 11.69 -26.22 -4.44
C ASP A 343 10.21 -26.30 -3.99
N TYR A 344 9.92 -27.11 -2.96
CA TYR A 344 8.58 -27.17 -2.37
C TYR A 344 8.19 -25.91 -1.60
N TYR A 345 9.15 -25.23 -0.97
CA TYR A 345 8.92 -23.89 -0.39
C TYR A 345 8.32 -22.96 -1.45
N ASP A 346 8.93 -22.85 -2.62
CA ASP A 346 8.49 -21.96 -3.69
C ASP A 346 7.17 -22.42 -4.37
N LYS A 347 6.88 -23.72 -4.39
CA LYS A 347 5.74 -24.31 -5.15
C LYS A 347 4.50 -24.63 -4.31
N ILE A 348 4.68 -24.88 -3.02
CA ILE A 348 3.61 -25.38 -2.13
C ILE A 348 3.11 -24.31 -1.17
N LEU A 349 4.01 -23.48 -0.65
CA LEU A 349 3.62 -22.45 0.29
C LEU A 349 2.79 -21.37 -0.40
N GLU A 350 1.85 -20.84 0.33
CA GLU A 350 1.14 -19.63 -0.03
C GLU A 350 1.92 -18.45 0.54
N PHE A 351 2.13 -17.43 -0.26
CA PHE A 351 2.83 -16.22 0.14
C PHE A 351 1.85 -15.06 0.21
N SER A 352 2.18 -14.07 1.03
CA SER A 352 1.47 -12.81 1.01
C SER A 352 1.65 -12.12 -0.35
N ASP A 353 0.59 -11.46 -0.81
CA ASP A 353 0.63 -10.57 -1.98
C ASP A 353 1.25 -9.19 -1.65
N SER A 354 1.59 -8.95 -0.37
CA SER A 354 2.21 -7.72 0.13
C SER A 354 3.69 -7.94 0.43
N THR A 355 4.42 -6.86 0.66
CA THR A 355 5.80 -6.88 1.15
C THR A 355 5.90 -6.35 2.58
N TYR A 356 7.04 -6.57 3.22
CA TYR A 356 7.33 -6.02 4.56
C TYR A 356 7.22 -4.49 4.57
N GLU A 357 7.79 -3.82 3.58
CA GLU A 357 7.76 -2.37 3.43
C GLU A 357 6.34 -1.84 3.20
N GLU A 358 5.57 -2.53 2.35
CA GLU A 358 4.17 -2.17 2.11
C GLU A 358 3.33 -2.31 3.37
N ASN A 359 3.56 -3.35 4.17
CA ASN A 359 2.87 -3.53 5.45
C ASN A 359 3.24 -2.45 6.46
N LEU A 360 4.52 -2.10 6.61
CA LEU A 360 4.92 -0.98 7.46
C LEU A 360 4.29 0.34 7.01
N LYS A 361 4.26 0.60 5.70
CA LYS A 361 3.59 1.77 5.12
C LYS A 361 2.07 1.75 5.37
N LYS A 362 1.43 0.60 5.19
CA LYS A 362 -0.01 0.40 5.47
C LYS A 362 -0.34 0.66 6.94
N LEU A 363 0.53 0.26 7.86
CA LEU A 363 0.44 0.52 9.29
C LEU A 363 0.75 1.98 9.66
N GLY A 364 1.28 2.78 8.72
CA GLY A 364 1.69 4.17 8.96
C GLY A 364 3.00 4.30 9.72
N CYS A 365 3.83 3.27 9.70
CA CYS A 365 5.20 3.34 10.23
C CYS A 365 6.01 4.33 9.39
N ILE A 366 6.76 5.20 10.06
CA ILE A 366 7.60 6.22 9.42
C ILE A 366 9.04 5.98 9.83
N ASP A 367 9.92 5.86 8.85
CA ASP A 367 11.36 5.89 9.06
C ASP A 367 11.82 7.35 9.13
N LEU A 368 12.43 7.72 10.25
CA LEU A 368 12.96 9.08 10.46
C LEU A 368 14.28 9.30 9.74
N ASP A 369 14.97 8.22 9.37
CA ASP A 369 16.25 8.27 8.68
C ASP A 369 16.08 8.33 7.13
N ASP A 370 14.85 8.09 6.64
CA ASP A 370 14.50 8.19 5.21
C ASP A 370 13.35 9.20 4.96
N PRO A 371 13.64 10.52 5.09
CA PRO A 371 12.64 11.55 4.87
C PRO A 371 12.30 11.71 3.38
N ALA A 372 11.01 11.74 3.04
CA ALA A 372 10.55 11.95 1.66
C ALA A 372 10.89 13.35 1.12
N SER A 373 11.07 14.34 1.98
CA SER A 373 11.49 15.70 1.62
C SER A 373 12.08 16.43 2.82
N ILE A 374 12.98 17.36 2.54
CA ILE A 374 13.58 18.25 3.54
C ILE A 374 13.28 19.68 3.13
N ASN A 375 12.67 20.47 4.01
CA ASN A 375 12.42 21.88 3.78
C ASN A 375 13.47 22.73 4.49
N LEU A 376 14.18 23.57 3.73
CA LEU A 376 15.15 24.51 4.26
C LEU A 376 14.56 25.92 4.23
N TYR A 377 14.67 26.63 5.34
CA TYR A 377 14.16 27.99 5.49
C TYR A 377 15.30 28.96 5.73
N ALA A 378 15.64 29.74 4.72
CA ALA A 378 16.67 30.76 4.83
C ALA A 378 16.14 31.98 5.63
N SER A 379 16.98 32.55 6.49
CA SER A 379 16.61 33.74 7.27
C SER A 379 16.74 35.05 6.47
N SER A 380 17.37 35.02 5.29
CA SER A 380 17.50 36.15 4.36
C SER A 380 17.80 35.63 2.95
N PHE A 381 17.62 36.49 1.92
CA PHE A 381 18.02 36.16 0.56
C PHE A 381 19.50 35.83 0.42
N ALA A 382 20.37 36.56 1.14
CA ALA A 382 21.80 36.24 1.12
C ALA A 382 22.12 34.85 1.71
N ASN A 383 21.40 34.42 2.76
CA ASN A 383 21.55 33.08 3.32
C ASN A 383 20.94 32.00 2.41
N LYS A 384 19.95 32.33 1.58
CA LYS A 384 19.45 31.42 0.56
C LYS A 384 20.51 31.12 -0.49
N GLU A 385 21.20 32.14 -1.03
CA GLU A 385 22.31 31.95 -1.97
C GLU A 385 23.42 31.07 -1.37
N VAL A 386 23.74 31.22 -0.09
CA VAL A 386 24.72 30.37 0.61
C VAL A 386 24.28 28.89 0.65
N ILE A 387 22.98 28.63 0.84
CA ILE A 387 22.45 27.25 0.82
C ILE A 387 22.54 26.66 -0.58
N GLU A 388 22.16 27.43 -1.61
CA GLU A 388 22.23 27.04 -3.01
C GLU A 388 23.66 26.73 -3.44
N ASP A 389 24.62 27.60 -3.08
CA ASP A 389 26.04 27.40 -3.34
C ASP A 389 26.57 26.11 -2.65
N ALA A 390 26.19 25.87 -1.40
CA ALA A 390 26.60 24.67 -0.68
C ALA A 390 26.05 23.38 -1.31
N ILE A 391 24.82 23.40 -1.79
CA ILE A 391 24.24 22.27 -2.52
C ILE A 391 24.96 22.04 -3.84
N ALA A 392 25.27 23.11 -4.59
CA ALA A 392 26.01 23.04 -5.83
C ALA A 392 27.41 22.44 -5.63
N GLU A 393 28.15 22.92 -4.62
CA GLU A 393 29.48 22.39 -4.27
C GLU A 393 29.44 20.90 -3.87
N TYR A 394 28.40 20.50 -3.12
CA TYR A 394 28.18 19.09 -2.76
C TYR A 394 27.94 18.24 -4.02
N ASN A 395 27.05 18.67 -4.91
CA ASN A 395 26.69 17.95 -6.12
C ASN A 395 27.87 17.82 -7.10
N GLU A 396 28.81 18.80 -7.15
CA GLU A 396 30.05 18.69 -7.94
C GLU A 396 30.98 17.55 -7.46
N SER A 397 30.82 17.11 -6.22
CA SER A 397 31.71 16.10 -5.58
C SER A 397 31.17 14.66 -5.65
N ILE A 398 29.94 14.45 -6.15
CA ILE A 398 29.26 13.15 -6.14
C ILE A 398 28.80 12.75 -7.55
N ASP A 399 28.29 11.51 -7.69
CA ASP A 399 27.70 11.01 -8.94
C ASP A 399 26.25 11.53 -9.14
N ASP A 400 25.80 11.53 -10.40
CA ASP A 400 24.50 12.05 -10.83
C ASP A 400 23.29 11.40 -10.10
N LEU A 401 23.44 10.18 -9.56
CA LEU A 401 22.37 9.46 -8.85
C LEU A 401 22.20 9.92 -7.41
N SER A 402 23.26 10.47 -6.82
CA SER A 402 23.32 10.94 -5.44
C SER A 402 23.13 12.47 -5.32
N GLU A 403 22.91 13.18 -6.44
CA GLU A 403 22.69 14.63 -6.44
C GLU A 403 21.47 15.05 -5.62
N ILE A 404 21.64 16.11 -4.81
CA ILE A 404 20.54 16.79 -4.13
C ILE A 404 19.75 17.60 -5.17
N LYS A 405 18.50 17.21 -5.40
CA LYS A 405 17.55 17.94 -6.24
C LYS A 405 16.63 18.77 -5.37
N TYR A 406 16.53 20.07 -5.66
CA TYR A 406 15.66 20.97 -4.90
C TYR A 406 14.78 21.80 -5.82
N THR A 407 13.71 22.32 -5.28
CA THR A 407 12.82 23.30 -5.91
C THR A 407 12.85 24.57 -5.07
N ASP A 408 12.97 25.71 -5.73
CA ASP A 408 12.95 27.02 -5.14
C ASP A 408 11.50 27.57 -5.04
#